data_53822da91fe4f8eeb1b55d9d0d04ef62
#
_entry.id   53822da91fe4f8eeb1b55d9d0d04ef62
#
_cell.length_a   1.000
_cell.length_b   1.000
_cell.length_c   1.000
_cell.angle_alpha   90.00
_cell.angle_beta   90.00
_cell.angle_gamma   90.00
#
_symmetry.space_group_name_H-M   'P 1'
#
loop_
_entity.id
_entity.type
_entity.pdbx_description
1 polymer ?
#
loop_
_entity_poly.entity_id
_entity_poly.type
_entity_poly.pdbx_seq_one_letter_code
_entity_poly.pdbx_strand_id
1 'polypeptide(L)'
;MPAPGKLRTITDGHRLMALKEHWRSGLGFVLAAAGSAVGLGNLWGFAYRASQGGGGAFLLLYVLIVLVVCLPVLVAEMALGRSTAQSPLLAPVAAAGEAWRPMGWLFVLASCGILAFYAVLMGWTGHTLMHALWVGLPGDMDTAKSLFDSVSTGNSALLGQGGSLA
;
A
#
# COMPACT_ATOMS: atom_id res chain seq x y z
N MET A 1 -35.33 39.13 -19.36
CA MET A 1 -33.93 38.84 -19.04
C MET A 1 -33.93 37.75 -17.95
N PRO A 2 -33.54 36.52 -18.19
CA PRO A 2 -33.42 35.51 -17.14
C PRO A 2 -32.10 35.67 -16.41
N ALA A 3 -32.13 35.52 -15.09
CA ALA A 3 -31.00 35.68 -14.17
C ALA A 3 -29.88 34.67 -14.46
N PRO A 4 -28.59 35.06 -14.48
CA PRO A 4 -27.47 34.26 -14.94
C PRO A 4 -26.90 33.29 -13.88
N GLY A 5 -27.68 32.90 -12.87
CA GLY A 5 -27.15 32.12 -11.72
C GLY A 5 -27.44 30.60 -11.71
N LYS A 6 -28.38 30.12 -12.49
CA LYS A 6 -28.88 28.72 -12.36
C LYS A 6 -28.28 27.67 -13.31
N LEU A 7 -27.55 28.08 -14.33
CA LEU A 7 -27.00 27.14 -15.33
C LEU A 7 -25.61 26.60 -14.99
N ARG A 8 -24.88 27.20 -14.05
CA ARG A 8 -23.51 26.79 -13.69
C ARG A 8 -23.47 25.57 -12.76
N THR A 9 -24.45 25.39 -11.90
CA THR A 9 -24.44 24.34 -10.87
C THR A 9 -24.75 22.94 -11.42
N ILE A 10 -25.51 22.83 -12.52
CA ILE A 10 -25.89 21.53 -13.10
C ILE A 10 -24.73 20.97 -13.96
N THR A 11 -24.01 21.85 -14.63
CA THR A 11 -22.87 21.45 -15.51
C THR A 11 -21.65 21.03 -14.71
N ASP A 12 -21.40 21.65 -13.53
CA ASP A 12 -20.29 21.27 -12.66
C ASP A 12 -20.53 19.94 -11.94
N GLY A 13 -21.77 19.66 -11.54
CA GLY A 13 -22.13 18.36 -10.96
C GLY A 13 -21.92 17.18 -11.93
N HIS A 14 -22.28 17.35 -13.20
CA HIS A 14 -22.04 16.33 -14.24
C HIS A 14 -20.55 16.19 -14.60
N ARG A 15 -19.76 17.26 -14.58
CA ARG A 15 -18.30 17.21 -14.77
C ARG A 15 -17.58 16.52 -13.60
N LEU A 16 -18.00 16.76 -12.37
CA LEU A 16 -17.42 16.09 -11.20
C LEU A 16 -17.79 14.60 -11.15
N MET A 17 -18.96 14.22 -11.65
CA MET A 17 -19.33 12.80 -11.80
C MET A 17 -18.56 12.11 -12.95
N ALA A 18 -18.21 12.84 -14.01
CA ALA A 18 -17.43 12.31 -15.13
C ALA A 18 -15.95 12.06 -14.79
N LEU A 19 -15.45 12.61 -13.65
CA LEU A 19 -14.07 12.37 -13.16
C LEU A 19 -13.97 11.17 -12.22
N LYS A 20 -15.06 10.45 -11.94
CA LYS A 20 -14.99 9.16 -11.26
C LYS A 20 -14.43 8.14 -12.24
N GLU A 21 -13.14 7.83 -12.06
CA GLU A 21 -12.51 6.74 -12.79
C GLU A 21 -13.19 5.42 -12.42
N HIS A 22 -13.73 4.76 -13.43
CA HIS A 22 -14.30 3.42 -13.29
C HIS A 22 -13.40 2.41 -14.00
N TRP A 23 -13.17 1.30 -13.36
CA TRP A 23 -12.46 0.19 -13.98
C TRP A 23 -13.21 -0.30 -15.22
N ARG A 24 -12.53 -0.30 -16.37
CA ARG A 24 -13.13 -0.70 -17.65
C ARG A 24 -13.40 -2.21 -17.75
N SER A 25 -12.70 -3.02 -16.93
CA SER A 25 -12.90 -4.47 -16.89
C SER A 25 -12.68 -5.02 -15.47
N GLY A 26 -13.42 -6.05 -15.10
CA GLY A 26 -13.25 -6.76 -13.84
C GLY A 26 -11.87 -7.43 -13.73
N LEU A 27 -11.34 -7.96 -14.84
CA LEU A 27 -10.02 -8.55 -14.90
C LEU A 27 -8.92 -7.50 -14.63
N GLY A 28 -9.04 -6.30 -15.22
CA GLY A 28 -8.10 -5.21 -14.96
C GLY A 28 -8.07 -4.79 -13.51
N PHE A 29 -9.23 -4.73 -12.85
CA PHE A 29 -9.33 -4.46 -11.43
C PHE A 29 -8.63 -5.55 -10.59
N VAL A 30 -8.91 -6.83 -10.87
CA VAL A 30 -8.31 -7.96 -10.15
C VAL A 30 -6.80 -7.99 -10.31
N LEU A 31 -6.29 -7.79 -11.53
CA LEU A 31 -4.85 -7.76 -11.79
C LEU A 31 -4.15 -6.59 -11.11
N ALA A 32 -4.76 -5.42 -11.11
CA ALA A 32 -4.23 -4.25 -10.42
C ALA A 32 -4.23 -4.44 -8.90
N ALA A 33 -5.32 -4.98 -8.34
CA ALA A 33 -5.42 -5.29 -6.91
C ALA A 33 -4.39 -6.36 -6.49
N ALA A 34 -4.26 -7.44 -7.28
CA ALA A 34 -3.26 -8.48 -7.04
C ALA A 34 -1.83 -7.92 -7.15
N GLY A 35 -1.54 -7.11 -8.17
CA GLY A 35 -0.23 -6.48 -8.35
C GLY A 35 0.15 -5.53 -7.21
N SER A 36 -0.82 -4.75 -6.71
CA SER A 36 -0.59 -3.86 -5.56
C SER A 36 -0.41 -4.62 -4.24
N ALA A 37 -0.98 -5.82 -4.13
CA ALA A 37 -0.84 -6.67 -2.94
C ALA A 37 0.51 -7.42 -2.90
N VAL A 38 1.18 -7.61 -4.04
CA VAL A 38 2.50 -8.26 -4.11
C VAL A 38 3.58 -7.27 -3.65
N GLY A 39 4.05 -7.45 -2.43
CA GLY A 39 5.08 -6.62 -1.82
C GLY A 39 6.30 -7.43 -1.39
N LEU A 40 7.34 -6.73 -0.97
CA LEU A 40 8.59 -7.32 -0.48
C LEU A 40 8.34 -8.31 0.67
N GLY A 41 7.38 -8.01 1.54
CA GLY A 41 6.97 -8.88 2.64
C GLY A 41 6.48 -10.25 2.15
N ASN A 42 5.77 -10.30 1.03
CA ASN A 42 5.23 -11.55 0.48
C ASN A 42 6.32 -12.40 -0.17
N LEU A 43 7.30 -11.76 -0.83
CA LEU A 43 8.37 -12.48 -1.52
C LEU A 43 9.46 -12.97 -0.57
N TRP A 44 9.87 -12.12 0.36
CA TRP A 44 10.98 -12.40 1.27
C TRP A 44 10.52 -12.77 2.68
N GLY A 45 9.71 -11.94 3.31
CA GLY A 45 9.31 -12.10 4.70
C GLY A 45 8.42 -13.32 4.92
N PHE A 46 7.52 -13.65 3.99
CA PHE A 46 6.63 -14.78 4.09
C PHE A 46 7.40 -16.11 4.07
N ALA A 47 8.32 -16.29 3.11
CA ALA A 47 9.13 -17.49 3.00
C ALA A 47 9.97 -17.73 4.27
N TYR A 48 10.59 -16.66 4.78
CA TYR A 48 11.34 -16.71 6.04
C TYR A 48 10.46 -17.10 7.22
N ARG A 49 9.29 -16.48 7.38
CA ARG A 49 8.34 -16.79 8.46
C ARG A 49 7.80 -18.21 8.34
N ALA A 50 7.53 -18.69 7.15
CA ALA A 50 7.08 -20.06 6.92
C ALA A 50 8.12 -21.09 7.33
N SER A 51 9.41 -20.85 7.04
CA SER A 51 10.51 -21.74 7.44
C SER A 51 10.70 -21.79 8.96
N GLN A 52 10.55 -20.66 9.65
CA GLN A 52 10.68 -20.57 11.12
C GLN A 52 9.43 -21.09 11.86
N GLY A 53 8.26 -21.00 11.24
CA GLY A 53 6.97 -21.35 11.83
C GLY A 53 6.55 -22.82 11.67
N GLY A 54 7.48 -23.73 11.30
CA GLY A 54 7.18 -25.14 11.15
C GLY A 54 6.63 -25.53 9.76
N GLY A 55 6.89 -24.71 8.73
CA GLY A 55 6.60 -25.04 7.32
C GLY A 55 5.11 -25.28 7.05
N GLY A 56 4.72 -26.57 6.93
CA GLY A 56 3.35 -26.94 6.59
C GLY A 56 2.28 -26.52 7.62
N ALA A 57 2.60 -26.59 8.91
CA ALA A 57 1.67 -26.15 9.97
C ALA A 57 1.41 -24.64 9.91
N PHE A 58 2.46 -23.85 9.65
CA PHE A 58 2.33 -22.40 9.42
C PHE A 58 1.44 -22.12 8.20
N LEU A 59 1.67 -22.81 7.07
CA LEU A 59 0.88 -22.62 5.85
C LEU A 59 -0.60 -22.94 6.06
N LEU A 60 -0.90 -24.03 6.78
CA LEU A 60 -2.28 -24.41 7.08
C LEU A 60 -2.99 -23.35 7.92
N LEU A 61 -2.34 -22.89 8.99
CA LEU A 61 -2.88 -21.85 9.85
C LEU A 61 -3.03 -20.51 9.09
N TYR A 62 -2.06 -20.16 8.25
CA TYR A 62 -2.11 -18.98 7.40
C TYR A 62 -3.31 -19.00 6.47
N VAL A 63 -3.52 -20.12 5.73
CA VAL A 63 -4.67 -20.26 4.83
C VAL A 63 -5.98 -20.18 5.61
N LEU A 64 -6.07 -20.81 6.78
CA LEU A 64 -7.26 -20.74 7.62
C LEU A 64 -7.58 -19.28 8.03
N ILE A 65 -6.59 -18.53 8.49
CA ILE A 65 -6.76 -17.12 8.88
C ILE A 65 -7.16 -16.28 7.68
N VAL A 66 -6.55 -16.49 6.51
CA VAL A 66 -6.91 -15.76 5.29
C VAL A 66 -8.37 -16.00 4.92
N LEU A 67 -8.84 -17.25 4.97
CA LEU A 67 -10.22 -17.57 4.59
C LEU A 67 -11.25 -17.10 5.63
N VAL A 68 -10.94 -17.24 6.91
CA VAL A 68 -11.92 -16.98 7.99
C VAL A 68 -11.92 -15.51 8.42
N VAL A 69 -10.80 -14.83 8.36
CA VAL A 69 -10.65 -13.46 8.86
C VAL A 69 -10.42 -12.47 7.71
N CYS A 70 -9.36 -12.67 6.92
CA CYS A 70 -8.95 -11.66 5.93
C CYS A 70 -9.96 -11.52 4.78
N LEU A 71 -10.52 -12.62 4.29
CA LEU A 71 -11.45 -12.58 3.18
C LEU A 71 -12.79 -11.92 3.54
N PRO A 72 -13.45 -12.21 4.67
CA PRO A 72 -14.65 -11.47 5.10
C PRO A 72 -14.37 -9.97 5.33
N VAL A 73 -13.22 -9.61 5.91
CA VAL A 73 -12.85 -8.20 6.11
C VAL A 73 -12.66 -7.51 4.76
N LEU A 74 -11.97 -8.12 3.81
CA LEU A 74 -11.79 -7.58 2.47
C LEU A 74 -13.14 -7.36 1.76
N VAL A 75 -14.05 -8.34 1.84
CA VAL A 75 -15.39 -8.21 1.26
C VAL A 75 -16.17 -7.06 1.91
N ALA A 76 -16.07 -6.91 3.24
CA ALA A 76 -16.72 -5.81 3.97
C ALA A 76 -16.15 -4.44 3.56
N GLU A 77 -14.83 -4.31 3.42
CA GLU A 77 -14.19 -3.08 2.92
C GLU A 77 -14.65 -2.71 1.50
N MET A 78 -14.67 -3.70 0.60
CA MET A 78 -15.14 -3.48 -0.77
C MET A 78 -16.63 -3.11 -0.81
N ALA A 79 -17.47 -3.73 0.03
CA ALA A 79 -18.88 -3.40 0.14
C ALA A 79 -19.09 -1.97 0.67
N LEU A 80 -18.32 -1.57 1.69
CA LEU A 80 -18.32 -0.22 2.24
C LEU A 80 -17.93 0.82 1.18
N GLY A 81 -16.84 0.58 0.48
CA GLY A 81 -16.36 1.48 -0.58
C GLY A 81 -17.37 1.64 -1.72
N ARG A 82 -18.02 0.53 -2.13
CA ARG A 82 -19.04 0.53 -3.19
C ARG A 82 -20.33 1.20 -2.76
N SER A 83 -20.79 0.95 -1.53
CA SER A 83 -22.07 1.49 -1.02
C SER A 83 -22.01 2.99 -0.78
N THR A 84 -20.89 3.49 -0.25
CA THR A 84 -20.72 4.92 0.07
C THR A 84 -20.22 5.74 -1.12
N ALA A 85 -19.47 5.13 -2.03
CA ALA A 85 -18.77 5.80 -3.14
C ALA A 85 -17.93 7.00 -2.68
N GLN A 86 -17.43 6.96 -1.45
CA GLN A 86 -16.62 8.01 -0.80
C GLN A 86 -15.15 7.59 -0.70
N SER A 87 -14.29 8.57 -0.37
CA SER A 87 -12.89 8.29 -0.04
C SER A 87 -12.78 7.46 1.25
N PRO A 88 -11.68 6.72 1.47
CA PRO A 88 -11.47 5.96 2.71
C PRO A 88 -11.62 6.77 4.00
N LEU A 89 -11.33 8.08 3.95
CA LEU A 89 -11.50 8.99 5.07
C LEU A 89 -12.98 9.21 5.42
N LEU A 90 -13.84 9.33 4.42
CA LEU A 90 -15.24 9.71 4.58
C LEU A 90 -16.20 8.52 4.54
N ALA A 91 -15.79 7.37 4.01
CA ALA A 91 -16.62 6.19 3.87
C ALA A 91 -17.21 5.70 5.21
N PRO A 92 -16.45 5.61 6.33
CA PRO A 92 -17.01 5.23 7.62
C PRO A 92 -18.04 6.22 8.15
N VAL A 93 -17.82 7.52 7.94
CA VAL A 93 -18.75 8.59 8.34
C VAL A 93 -20.05 8.50 7.53
N ALA A 94 -19.94 8.29 6.23
CA ALA A 94 -21.09 8.17 5.34
C ALA A 94 -21.93 6.92 5.63
N ALA A 95 -21.31 5.84 6.09
CA ALA A 95 -22.01 4.58 6.41
C ALA A 95 -22.63 4.56 7.81
N ALA A 96 -21.93 5.11 8.81
CA ALA A 96 -22.29 4.91 10.23
C ALA A 96 -22.34 6.22 11.05
N GLY A 97 -22.15 7.38 10.42
CA GLY A 97 -22.25 8.69 11.05
C GLY A 97 -20.94 9.24 11.61
N GLU A 98 -21.00 10.46 12.14
CA GLU A 98 -19.84 11.26 12.59
C GLU A 98 -18.98 10.59 13.68
N ALA A 99 -19.57 9.73 14.51
CA ALA A 99 -18.85 9.00 15.55
C ALA A 99 -17.74 8.11 14.97
N TRP A 100 -17.82 7.74 13.69
CA TRP A 100 -16.85 6.89 12.99
C TRP A 100 -15.74 7.66 12.26
N ARG A 101 -15.70 8.98 12.39
CA ARG A 101 -14.63 9.83 11.84
C ARG A 101 -13.21 9.40 12.25
N PRO A 102 -12.93 8.96 13.50
CA PRO A 102 -11.60 8.48 13.87
C PRO A 102 -11.13 7.26 13.06
N MET A 103 -12.06 6.41 12.62
CA MET A 103 -11.75 5.26 11.76
C MET A 103 -11.18 5.68 10.40
N GLY A 104 -11.75 6.72 9.79
CA GLY A 104 -11.23 7.30 8.55
C GLY A 104 -9.82 7.86 8.71
N TRP A 105 -9.54 8.56 9.81
CA TRP A 105 -8.20 9.03 10.14
C TRP A 105 -7.22 7.89 10.38
N LEU A 106 -7.66 6.80 11.01
CA LEU A 106 -6.84 5.61 11.20
C LEU A 106 -6.37 5.01 9.86
N PHE A 107 -7.24 4.95 8.85
CA PHE A 107 -6.87 4.49 7.51
C PHE A 107 -5.83 5.39 6.86
N VAL A 108 -5.96 6.72 7.00
CA VAL A 108 -4.97 7.67 6.47
C VAL A 108 -3.62 7.51 7.17
N LEU A 109 -3.62 7.46 8.51
CA LEU A 109 -2.39 7.28 9.28
C LEU A 109 -1.70 5.95 9.00
N ALA A 110 -2.47 4.86 8.88
CA ALA A 110 -1.93 3.55 8.49
C ALA A 110 -1.30 3.60 7.10
N SER A 111 -1.95 4.24 6.13
CA SER A 111 -1.41 4.39 4.77
C SER A 111 -0.14 5.22 4.76
N CYS A 112 -0.09 6.34 5.50
CA CYS A 112 1.11 7.16 5.65
C CYS A 112 2.27 6.38 6.31
N GLY A 113 1.98 5.58 7.35
CA GLY A 113 2.97 4.74 8.00
C GLY A 113 3.55 3.67 7.07
N ILE A 114 2.70 3.01 6.29
CA ILE A 114 3.12 2.03 5.28
C ILE A 114 3.98 2.71 4.21
N LEU A 115 3.57 3.88 3.70
CA LEU A 115 4.31 4.63 2.69
C LEU A 115 5.69 5.04 3.21
N ALA A 116 5.78 5.55 4.44
CA ALA A 116 7.05 5.91 5.06
C ALA A 116 7.99 4.69 5.19
N PHE A 117 7.44 3.54 5.61
CA PHE A 117 8.21 2.29 5.69
C PHE A 117 8.76 1.85 4.32
N TYR A 118 7.92 1.88 3.28
CA TYR A 118 8.38 1.54 1.93
C TYR A 118 9.38 2.54 1.36
N ALA A 119 9.29 3.83 1.69
CA ALA A 119 10.27 4.83 1.28
C ALA A 119 11.66 4.51 1.82
N VAL A 120 11.75 4.07 3.08
CA VAL A 120 13.03 3.62 3.68
C VAL A 120 13.58 2.39 2.95
N LEU A 121 12.75 1.39 2.70
CA LEU A 121 13.17 0.18 1.97
C LEU A 121 13.62 0.49 0.54
N MET A 122 12.95 1.40 -0.15
CA MET A 122 13.37 1.86 -1.48
C MET A 122 14.72 2.54 -1.44
N GLY A 123 14.99 3.36 -0.42
CA GLY A 123 16.31 3.99 -0.22
C GLY A 123 17.42 2.94 -0.07
N TRP A 124 17.21 1.93 0.77
CA TRP A 124 18.17 0.84 0.94
C TRP A 124 18.39 0.04 -0.35
N THR A 125 17.32 -0.32 -1.02
CA THR A 125 17.37 -1.08 -2.28
C THR A 125 18.07 -0.27 -3.38
N GLY A 126 17.76 1.03 -3.50
CA GLY A 126 18.41 1.93 -4.46
C GLY A 126 19.91 2.05 -4.21
N HIS A 127 20.32 2.24 -2.96
CA HIS A 127 21.74 2.30 -2.60
C HIS A 127 22.46 0.98 -2.93
N THR A 128 21.86 -0.15 -2.56
CA THR A 128 22.45 -1.46 -2.85
C THR A 128 22.55 -1.72 -4.35
N LEU A 129 21.54 -1.31 -5.12
CA LEU A 129 21.56 -1.40 -6.59
C LEU A 129 22.70 -0.56 -7.19
N MET A 130 22.86 0.70 -6.76
CA MET A 130 23.94 1.55 -7.21
C MET A 130 25.32 0.96 -6.86
N HIS A 131 25.48 0.45 -5.65
CA HIS A 131 26.69 -0.24 -5.25
C HIS A 131 26.97 -1.47 -6.15
N ALA A 132 25.95 -2.28 -6.41
CA ALA A 132 26.08 -3.47 -7.27
C ALA A 132 26.48 -3.12 -8.72
N LEU A 133 25.99 -2.00 -9.24
CA LEU A 133 26.31 -1.56 -10.60
C LEU A 133 27.73 -1.00 -10.74
N TRP A 134 28.25 -0.33 -9.70
CA TRP A 134 29.56 0.33 -9.75
C TRP A 134 30.71 -0.52 -9.19
N VAL A 135 30.46 -1.33 -8.18
CA VAL A 135 31.47 -2.10 -7.43
C VAL A 135 31.31 -3.61 -7.66
N GLY A 136 30.10 -4.05 -7.98
CA GLY A 136 29.74 -5.46 -8.07
C GLY A 136 28.99 -5.96 -6.83
N LEU A 137 28.46 -7.20 -6.94
CA LEU A 137 27.80 -7.84 -5.81
C LEU A 137 28.82 -8.43 -4.85
N PRO A 138 28.57 -8.40 -3.53
CA PRO A 138 29.41 -9.07 -2.54
C PRO A 138 29.55 -10.57 -2.86
N GLY A 139 30.77 -11.10 -2.85
CA GLY A 139 31.02 -12.51 -3.12
C GLY A 139 30.85 -13.42 -1.90
N ASP A 140 30.78 -12.85 -0.70
CA ASP A 140 30.66 -13.55 0.56
C ASP A 140 29.64 -12.90 1.50
N MET A 141 29.16 -13.69 2.48
CA MET A 141 28.12 -13.27 3.40
C MET A 141 28.55 -12.16 4.35
N ASP A 142 29.81 -12.11 4.74
CA ASP A 142 30.33 -11.10 5.68
C ASP A 142 30.41 -9.72 5.02
N THR A 143 30.87 -9.67 3.76
CA THR A 143 30.84 -8.43 2.97
C THR A 143 29.40 -7.97 2.69
N ALA A 144 28.46 -8.89 2.43
CA ALA A 144 27.06 -8.56 2.26
C ALA A 144 26.44 -7.97 3.53
N LYS A 145 26.76 -8.51 4.71
CA LYS A 145 26.31 -7.99 6.01
C LYS A 145 26.89 -6.61 6.28
N SER A 146 28.18 -6.42 6.07
CA SER A 146 28.83 -5.11 6.30
C SER A 146 28.26 -4.02 5.37
N LEU A 147 27.96 -4.37 4.12
CA LEU A 147 27.26 -3.46 3.19
C LEU A 147 25.87 -3.11 3.72
N PHE A 148 25.08 -4.10 4.14
CA PHE A 148 23.75 -3.87 4.69
C PHE A 148 23.80 -2.99 5.95
N ASP A 149 24.72 -3.24 6.86
CA ASP A 149 24.90 -2.45 8.09
C ASP A 149 25.28 -1.01 7.76
N SER A 150 26.15 -0.78 6.78
CA SER A 150 26.53 0.56 6.34
C SER A 150 25.36 1.34 5.74
N VAL A 151 24.48 0.67 5.00
CA VAL A 151 23.29 1.27 4.37
C VAL A 151 22.17 1.52 5.38
N SER A 152 21.99 0.61 6.35
CA SER A 152 20.90 0.69 7.32
C SER A 152 21.18 1.60 8.51
N THR A 153 22.44 1.73 8.95
CA THR A 153 22.83 2.46 10.16
C THR A 153 23.79 3.63 9.95
N GLY A 154 24.43 3.72 8.78
CA GLY A 154 25.40 4.77 8.48
C GLY A 154 24.78 6.08 7.95
N ASN A 155 25.59 7.14 7.82
CA ASN A 155 25.18 8.41 7.21
C ASN A 155 24.70 8.25 5.75
N SER A 156 25.15 7.20 5.05
CA SER A 156 24.67 6.82 3.72
C SER A 156 23.19 6.44 3.71
N ALA A 157 22.65 5.92 4.81
CA ALA A 157 21.23 5.62 4.95
C ALA A 157 20.36 6.88 4.81
N LEU A 158 20.78 7.99 5.42
CA LEU A 158 20.05 9.27 5.34
C LEU A 158 20.09 9.86 3.93
N LEU A 159 21.21 9.75 3.23
CA LEU A 159 21.37 10.25 1.86
C LEU A 159 20.58 9.41 0.86
N GLY A 160 20.60 8.08 1.01
CA GLY A 160 19.82 7.17 0.18
C GLY A 160 18.30 7.35 0.35
N GLN A 161 17.87 7.59 1.58
CA GLN A 161 16.45 7.86 1.90
C GLN A 161 15.99 9.24 1.39
N GLY A 162 16.85 10.27 1.54
CA GLY A 162 16.57 11.61 1.03
C GLY A 162 16.45 11.65 -0.50
N GLY A 163 17.31 10.91 -1.22
CA GLY A 163 17.26 10.80 -2.68
C GLY A 163 16.03 10.05 -3.22
N SER A 164 15.40 9.17 -2.43
CA SER A 164 14.19 8.46 -2.84
C SER A 164 12.90 9.26 -2.65
N LEU A 165 12.96 10.39 -1.92
CA LEU A 165 11.83 11.29 -1.66
C LEU A 165 11.83 12.52 -2.58
N ALA A 166 12.88 12.74 -3.36
CA ALA A 166 13.00 13.82 -4.33
C ALA A 166 12.69 13.35 -5.75
#